data_52d2eb6b28d898d2f9f09cfe606c91db
#
_entry.id   52d2eb6b28d898d2f9f09cfe606c91db
#
_cell.length_a   1.000
_cell.length_b   1.000
_cell.length_c   1.000
_cell.angle_alpha   90.00
_cell.angle_beta   90.00
_cell.angle_gamma   90.00
#
_symmetry.space_group_name_H-M   'P 1'
#
loop_
_entity.id
_entity.type
_entity.pdbx_description
1 polymer ?
#
loop_
_entity_poly.entity_id
_entity_poly.type
_entity_poly.pdbx_seq_one_letter_code
_entity_poly.pdbx_strand_id
1 'polypeptide(L)'
;YIPILHDEGNSRSIIRELRSRDLYPSIDPPIYSQHGGIVPSDFDLAVTATEGNIYYTTDGSDPRLIGGGVNPDAGMLVGGVVGDTFLDFEANGWRFLDNGVAQSNSNVVVGNAAYSSSDWKHLNYNENGWGTGQAMLGYGRVGGISIKTTVGPATTPRNITTYFRKEFNVTGASDYTELVFDLIRDDGAIVYLNGREIDRSNLTGGVVTFSSLANSASPEDEIVRLKSLILSQGDLLEGINVIAVEVHQTSSGSSYLGLDLRVRGVKPNPGASEVTLTQTGSLKARSFSGGEWSALTEADFIVGIPASPSNLVVSEINYNPAGADDTKEWLELMNISATAIDLTDLSFTGVTYTFPAGTTLSAGQRIVIVKDQVGF
;
A
#
# COMPACT_ATOMS: atom_id res chain seq x y z
N TYR A 1 3.77 10.03 10.62
CA TYR A 1 4.34 8.97 9.79
C TYR A 1 4.81 7.84 10.70
N ILE A 2 4.09 6.74 10.75
CA ILE A 2 4.62 5.50 11.32
C ILE A 2 5.24 4.78 10.12
N PRO A 3 6.58 4.66 10.04
CA PRO A 3 7.18 3.83 9.01
C PRO A 3 6.57 2.44 9.15
N ILE A 4 6.13 1.86 8.04
CA ILE A 4 5.81 0.43 8.00
C ILE A 4 7.14 -0.25 8.30
N LEU A 5 7.32 -0.69 9.54
CA LEU A 5 8.43 -1.55 9.91
C LEU A 5 8.18 -2.87 9.18
N HIS A 6 8.82 -3.03 8.04
CA HIS A 6 9.06 -4.33 7.47
C HIS A 6 10.01 -5.07 8.40
N ASP A 7 9.43 -5.72 9.39
CA ASP A 7 10.15 -6.74 10.14
C ASP A 7 10.11 -8.03 9.29
N GLU A 8 11.17 -8.28 8.57
CA GLU A 8 11.35 -9.47 7.73
C GLU A 8 11.37 -10.78 8.55
N GLY A 9 11.20 -10.74 9.85
CA GLY A 9 11.31 -11.89 10.74
C GLY A 9 10.10 -12.23 11.59
N ASN A 10 9.07 -11.39 11.65
CA ASN A 10 7.93 -11.63 12.51
C ASN A 10 6.61 -11.51 11.72
N SER A 11 5.94 -12.61 11.51
CA SER A 11 4.74 -12.77 10.67
C SER A 11 3.47 -12.02 11.16
N ARG A 12 3.60 -11.10 12.11
CA ARG A 12 2.55 -10.21 12.57
C ARG A 12 2.92 -8.76 12.30
N SER A 13 2.45 -8.21 11.18
CA SER A 13 2.44 -6.77 10.98
C SER A 13 1.67 -6.12 12.13
N ILE A 14 2.24 -5.09 12.78
CA ILE A 14 1.57 -4.31 13.83
C ILE A 14 0.18 -3.83 13.37
N ILE A 15 0.05 -3.42 12.12
CA ILE A 15 -1.23 -3.00 11.52
C ILE A 15 -2.26 -4.14 11.54
N ARG A 16 -1.86 -5.36 11.23
CA ARG A 16 -2.75 -6.51 11.25
C ARG A 16 -3.25 -6.82 12.67
N GLU A 17 -2.35 -6.79 13.65
CA GLU A 17 -2.74 -6.98 15.06
C GLU A 17 -3.69 -5.86 15.53
N LEU A 18 -3.46 -4.62 15.10
CA LEU A 18 -4.36 -3.50 15.39
C LEU A 18 -5.73 -3.67 14.70
N ARG A 19 -5.75 -4.17 13.45
CA ARG A 19 -7.01 -4.47 12.73
C ARG A 19 -7.80 -5.58 13.41
N SER A 20 -7.14 -6.64 13.85
CA SER A 20 -7.80 -7.76 14.54
C SER A 20 -8.44 -7.37 15.89
N ARG A 21 -8.10 -6.18 16.39
CA ARG A 21 -8.62 -5.60 17.64
C ARG A 21 -9.49 -4.36 17.42
N ASP A 22 -9.87 -4.08 16.18
CA ASP A 22 -10.61 -2.87 15.78
C ASP A 22 -9.92 -1.55 16.20
N LEU A 23 -8.59 -1.57 16.33
CA LEU A 23 -7.78 -0.41 16.69
C LEU A 23 -7.16 0.29 15.49
N TYR A 24 -7.35 -0.23 14.28
CA TYR A 24 -6.88 0.35 13.02
C TYR A 24 -7.92 0.07 11.93
N PRO A 25 -8.18 1.05 11.03
CA PRO A 25 -9.18 0.90 9.98
C PRO A 25 -8.96 -0.35 9.12
N SER A 26 -10.06 -0.96 8.67
CA SER A 26 -10.02 -2.11 7.76
C SER A 26 -9.55 -1.70 6.35
N ILE A 27 -9.83 -0.44 5.97
CA ILE A 27 -9.48 0.16 4.69
C ILE A 27 -8.04 0.65 4.69
N ASP A 28 -7.30 0.36 3.61
CA ASP A 28 -5.94 0.86 3.44
C ASP A 28 -5.92 2.36 3.12
N PRO A 29 -4.92 3.11 3.66
CA PRO A 29 -4.77 4.51 3.35
C PRO A 29 -4.31 4.71 1.90
N PRO A 30 -4.57 5.89 1.28
CA PRO A 30 -4.06 6.21 -0.04
C PRO A 30 -2.54 6.15 -0.11
N ILE A 31 -2.04 5.79 -1.29
CA ILE A 31 -0.61 5.73 -1.60
C ILE A 31 -0.27 6.85 -2.57
N TYR A 32 0.81 7.57 -2.30
CA TYR A 32 1.35 8.63 -3.16
C TYR A 32 2.48 8.07 -4.02
N SER A 33 2.53 8.46 -5.32
CA SER A 33 3.64 8.10 -6.21
C SER A 33 4.97 8.68 -5.75
N GLN A 34 4.94 9.76 -4.96
CA GLN A 34 6.10 10.36 -4.28
C GLN A 34 5.69 10.80 -2.88
N HIS A 35 6.48 10.46 -1.86
CA HIS A 35 6.23 10.81 -0.45
C HIS A 35 7.00 12.08 -0.06
N GLY A 36 6.48 13.25 -0.49
CA GLY A 36 7.04 14.56 -0.14
C GLY A 36 8.30 14.93 -0.92
N GLY A 37 8.93 16.02 -0.50
CA GLY A 37 10.14 16.57 -1.09
C GLY A 37 9.89 17.65 -2.13
N ILE A 38 10.94 18.02 -2.89
CA ILE A 38 10.89 19.09 -3.89
C ILE A 38 10.32 18.56 -5.19
N VAL A 39 9.32 19.24 -5.72
CA VAL A 39 8.66 18.93 -6.99
C VAL A 39 8.59 20.19 -7.88
N PRO A 40 8.57 20.05 -9.21
CA PRO A 40 8.35 21.21 -10.09
C PRO A 40 6.96 21.81 -9.89
N SER A 41 6.78 23.06 -10.33
CA SER A 41 5.43 23.67 -10.42
C SER A 41 4.53 22.81 -11.31
N ASP A 42 3.26 22.74 -10.92
CA ASP A 42 2.25 21.93 -11.63
C ASP A 42 2.60 20.45 -11.71
N PHE A 43 3.26 19.94 -10.67
CA PHE A 43 3.56 18.52 -10.56
C PHE A 43 2.29 17.72 -10.29
N ASP A 44 1.98 16.78 -11.18
CA ASP A 44 0.87 15.85 -11.03
C ASP A 44 1.29 14.67 -10.15
N LEU A 45 0.85 14.70 -8.90
CA LEU A 45 1.07 13.62 -7.95
C LEU A 45 -0.01 12.55 -8.12
N ALA A 46 0.37 11.36 -8.54
CA ALA A 46 -0.57 10.24 -8.55
C ALA A 46 -0.89 9.79 -7.12
N VAL A 47 -2.18 9.69 -6.83
CA VAL A 47 -2.74 9.23 -5.54
C VAL A 47 -3.64 8.05 -5.83
N THR A 48 -3.33 6.89 -5.26
CA THR A 48 -4.08 5.65 -5.47
C THR A 48 -4.65 5.11 -4.17
N ALA A 49 -5.77 4.42 -4.24
CA ALA A 49 -6.35 3.67 -3.12
C ALA A 49 -6.87 2.33 -3.61
N THR A 50 -6.80 1.33 -2.76
CA THR A 50 -7.31 -0.03 -3.04
C THR A 50 -8.82 -0.08 -3.17
N GLU A 51 -9.51 0.81 -2.44
CA GLU A 51 -10.97 0.89 -2.48
C GLU A 51 -11.50 2.26 -2.04
N GLY A 52 -12.73 2.57 -2.49
CA GLY A 52 -13.44 3.76 -2.11
C GLY A 52 -12.96 5.04 -2.80
N ASN A 53 -13.53 6.16 -2.40
CA ASN A 53 -13.10 7.48 -2.86
C ASN A 53 -11.96 8.00 -1.99
N ILE A 54 -11.05 8.75 -2.61
CA ILE A 54 -9.96 9.43 -1.91
C ILE A 54 -10.41 10.87 -1.67
N TYR A 55 -10.39 11.31 -0.43
CA TYR A 55 -10.56 12.71 -0.06
C TYR A 55 -9.22 13.28 0.34
N TYR A 56 -8.90 14.48 -0.16
CA TYR A 56 -7.60 15.10 0.08
C TYR A 56 -7.71 16.60 0.36
N THR A 57 -6.73 17.15 1.06
CA THR A 57 -6.53 18.59 1.28
C THR A 57 -5.08 18.96 1.00
N THR A 58 -4.86 20.18 0.54
CA THR A 58 -3.52 20.75 0.27
C THR A 58 -3.12 21.85 1.25
N ASP A 59 -4.01 22.18 2.19
CA ASP A 59 -3.83 23.21 3.21
C ASP A 59 -3.36 22.66 4.57
N GLY A 60 -3.07 21.35 4.63
CA GLY A 60 -2.65 20.66 5.85
C GLY A 60 -3.77 20.32 6.82
N SER A 61 -5.05 20.62 6.49
CA SER A 61 -6.21 20.13 7.26
C SER A 61 -6.45 18.64 7.02
N ASP A 62 -7.15 17.96 7.93
CA ASP A 62 -7.55 16.56 7.72
C ASP A 62 -8.80 16.53 6.81
N PRO A 63 -8.83 15.73 5.73
CA PRO A 63 -10.03 15.56 4.90
C PRO A 63 -11.23 14.96 5.64
N ARG A 64 -11.02 14.38 6.82
CA ARG A 64 -12.06 13.90 7.74
C ARG A 64 -12.28 14.90 8.87
N LEU A 65 -13.51 15.33 9.09
CA LEU A 65 -13.89 16.14 10.26
C LEU A 65 -13.92 15.28 11.55
N ILE A 66 -13.76 15.96 12.69
CA ILE A 66 -14.09 15.38 14.00
C ILE A 66 -15.58 14.97 13.96
N GLY A 67 -15.86 13.70 14.22
CA GLY A 67 -17.21 13.14 14.11
C GLY A 67 -17.47 12.37 12.81
N GLY A 68 -16.46 12.27 11.91
CA GLY A 68 -16.46 11.35 10.76
C GLY A 68 -17.03 11.92 9.46
N GLY A 69 -17.48 13.16 9.42
CA GLY A 69 -17.93 13.82 8.18
C GLY A 69 -16.77 14.15 7.25
N VAL A 70 -17.07 14.39 5.97
CA VAL A 70 -16.12 14.90 4.98
C VAL A 70 -15.87 16.38 5.25
N ASN A 71 -14.59 16.80 5.23
CA ASN A 71 -14.23 18.22 5.25
C ASN A 71 -14.76 18.89 3.97
N PRO A 72 -15.55 19.98 4.07
CA PRO A 72 -16.13 20.64 2.90
C PRO A 72 -15.08 21.22 1.92
N ASP A 73 -13.88 21.48 2.40
CA ASP A 73 -12.77 22.00 1.59
C ASP A 73 -11.92 20.87 0.97
N ALA A 74 -12.21 19.60 1.28
CA ALA A 74 -11.53 18.47 0.69
C ALA A 74 -11.91 18.27 -0.77
N GLY A 75 -10.88 18.14 -1.62
CA GLY A 75 -11.02 17.57 -2.96
C GLY A 75 -11.36 16.09 -2.90
N MET A 76 -11.96 15.56 -3.94
CA MET A 76 -12.28 14.15 -4.07
C MET A 76 -11.71 13.59 -5.36
N LEU A 77 -10.99 12.46 -5.22
CA LEU A 77 -10.61 11.61 -6.34
C LEU A 77 -11.40 10.30 -6.25
N VAL A 78 -11.78 9.77 -7.39
CA VAL A 78 -12.32 8.41 -7.43
C VAL A 78 -11.13 7.47 -7.29
N GLY A 79 -11.06 6.72 -6.20
CA GLY A 79 -9.98 5.77 -5.94
C GLY A 79 -9.93 4.66 -7.00
N GLY A 80 -8.90 3.83 -6.92
CA GLY A 80 -8.78 2.66 -7.78
C GLY A 80 -10.08 1.84 -7.73
N VAL A 81 -10.59 1.50 -8.88
CA VAL A 81 -11.74 0.60 -8.96
C VAL A 81 -11.18 -0.79 -8.73
N VAL A 82 -11.60 -1.45 -7.65
CA VAL A 82 -11.48 -2.91 -7.59
C VAL A 82 -12.21 -3.42 -8.83
N GLY A 83 -11.42 -3.81 -9.82
CA GLY A 83 -11.90 -4.23 -11.11
C GLY A 83 -12.38 -5.68 -11.09
N ASP A 84 -11.85 -6.46 -12.01
CA ASP A 84 -12.31 -7.82 -12.23
C ASP A 84 -11.98 -8.74 -11.05
N THR A 85 -12.94 -9.59 -10.69
CA THR A 85 -12.71 -10.73 -9.78
C THR A 85 -12.19 -11.89 -10.62
N PHE A 86 -10.94 -12.27 -10.41
CA PHE A 86 -10.30 -13.38 -11.12
C PHE A 86 -10.62 -14.73 -10.51
N LEU A 87 -10.77 -14.76 -9.20
CA LEU A 87 -11.14 -15.92 -8.41
C LEU A 87 -12.04 -15.46 -7.28
N ASP A 88 -13.22 -16.04 -7.16
CA ASP A 88 -14.15 -15.74 -6.07
C ASP A 88 -14.14 -16.85 -5.03
N PHE A 89 -14.69 -16.55 -3.85
CA PHE A 89 -14.94 -17.57 -2.83
C PHE A 89 -15.84 -18.67 -3.37
N GLU A 90 -15.73 -19.86 -2.78
CA GLU A 90 -16.45 -21.06 -3.17
C GLU A 90 -16.19 -21.47 -4.64
N ALA A 91 -15.05 -21.07 -5.22
CA ALA A 91 -14.70 -21.44 -6.59
C ALA A 91 -14.56 -22.95 -6.76
N ASN A 92 -15.07 -23.44 -7.88
CA ASN A 92 -14.89 -24.84 -8.29
C ASN A 92 -13.52 -25.09 -8.89
N GLY A 93 -13.12 -26.37 -8.94
CA GLY A 93 -11.94 -26.81 -9.68
C GLY A 93 -10.62 -26.46 -8.99
N TRP A 94 -10.60 -26.28 -7.70
CA TRP A 94 -9.37 -26.33 -6.90
C TRP A 94 -8.74 -27.71 -7.00
N ARG A 95 -7.43 -27.75 -7.16
CA ARG A 95 -6.64 -28.98 -7.07
C ARG A 95 -6.04 -29.06 -5.68
N PHE A 96 -5.99 -30.27 -5.08
CA PHE A 96 -5.40 -30.46 -3.76
C PHE A 96 -4.61 -31.76 -3.67
N LEU A 97 -3.55 -31.73 -2.85
CA LEU A 97 -2.76 -32.92 -2.52
C LEU A 97 -2.68 -33.06 -1.00
N ASP A 98 -3.31 -34.11 -0.52
CA ASP A 98 -3.49 -34.42 0.89
C ASP A 98 -2.98 -35.82 1.29
N ASN A 99 -2.09 -36.40 0.47
CA ASN A 99 -1.59 -37.78 0.61
C ASN A 99 -0.39 -37.91 1.58
N GLY A 100 0.01 -36.87 2.25
CA GLY A 100 1.13 -36.87 3.19
C GLY A 100 2.52 -36.87 2.54
N VAL A 101 2.60 -36.63 1.24
CA VAL A 101 3.87 -36.58 0.50
C VAL A 101 4.37 -35.14 0.38
N ALA A 102 5.58 -34.89 0.87
CA ALA A 102 6.24 -33.60 0.75
C ALA A 102 6.40 -33.19 -0.72
N GLN A 103 6.08 -31.96 -1.03
CA GLN A 103 6.37 -31.36 -2.32
C GLN A 103 7.68 -30.57 -2.28
N SER A 104 8.33 -30.39 -3.43
CA SER A 104 9.57 -29.65 -3.53
C SER A 104 9.33 -28.18 -3.18
N ASN A 105 10.01 -27.68 -2.16
CA ASN A 105 10.05 -26.27 -1.76
C ASN A 105 11.36 -25.61 -2.20
N SER A 106 11.62 -25.54 -3.50
CA SER A 106 12.68 -24.67 -3.98
C SER A 106 12.27 -23.20 -3.76
N ASN A 107 13.15 -22.39 -3.15
CA ASN A 107 12.95 -20.95 -3.07
C ASN A 107 13.04 -20.36 -4.49
N VAL A 108 11.91 -20.14 -5.11
CA VAL A 108 11.86 -19.66 -6.48
C VAL A 108 11.68 -18.15 -6.47
N VAL A 109 12.66 -17.47 -7.05
CA VAL A 109 12.52 -16.07 -7.46
C VAL A 109 12.03 -16.06 -8.90
N VAL A 110 10.90 -15.42 -9.16
CA VAL A 110 10.36 -15.21 -10.51
C VAL A 110 11.44 -14.59 -11.40
N GLY A 111 11.65 -15.15 -12.59
CA GLY A 111 12.68 -14.71 -13.53
C GLY A 111 14.03 -15.45 -13.43
N ASN A 112 14.19 -16.39 -12.52
CA ASN A 112 15.39 -17.24 -12.46
C ASN A 112 15.18 -18.52 -13.29
N ALA A 113 16.15 -18.84 -14.17
CA ALA A 113 16.18 -20.04 -15.01
C ALA A 113 16.11 -21.39 -14.25
N ALA A 114 16.18 -21.39 -12.93
CA ALA A 114 16.08 -22.56 -12.07
C ALA A 114 14.62 -22.94 -11.70
N TYR A 115 13.60 -22.17 -12.13
CA TYR A 115 12.19 -22.46 -11.89
C TYR A 115 11.75 -23.60 -12.81
N SER A 116 11.69 -24.79 -12.26
CA SER A 116 11.38 -26.01 -13.02
C SER A 116 9.89 -26.30 -13.01
N SER A 117 9.35 -26.79 -14.12
CA SER A 117 7.98 -27.34 -14.21
C SER A 117 7.72 -28.52 -13.27
N SER A 118 8.74 -29.05 -12.62
CA SER A 118 8.62 -30.04 -11.54
C SER A 118 8.30 -29.44 -10.17
N ASP A 119 8.41 -28.11 -10.00
CA ASP A 119 7.99 -27.44 -8.78
C ASP A 119 6.46 -27.30 -8.75
N TRP A 120 5.83 -27.74 -7.68
CA TRP A 120 4.37 -27.74 -7.55
C TRP A 120 3.73 -26.35 -7.62
N LYS A 121 4.49 -25.29 -7.43
CA LYS A 121 4.04 -23.89 -7.56
C LYS A 121 4.11 -23.38 -9.00
N HIS A 122 4.74 -24.15 -9.91
CA HIS A 122 4.97 -23.72 -11.29
C HIS A 122 3.68 -23.79 -12.13
N LEU A 123 3.50 -22.81 -13.03
CA LEU A 123 2.37 -22.70 -13.95
C LEU A 123 2.09 -24.02 -14.70
N ASN A 124 3.13 -24.68 -15.23
CA ASN A 124 3.04 -25.89 -16.03
C ASN A 124 3.26 -27.18 -15.20
N TYR A 125 3.00 -27.14 -13.89
CA TYR A 125 3.15 -28.34 -13.06
C TYR A 125 2.12 -29.40 -13.43
N ASN A 126 2.57 -30.65 -13.47
CA ASN A 126 1.67 -31.79 -13.74
C ASN A 126 0.90 -32.20 -12.47
N GLU A 127 -0.38 -31.90 -12.45
CA GLU A 127 -1.30 -32.17 -11.33
C GLU A 127 -1.92 -33.59 -11.37
N ASN A 128 -1.37 -34.51 -12.14
CA ASN A 128 -1.86 -35.87 -12.18
C ASN A 128 -1.81 -36.53 -10.78
N GLY A 129 -2.92 -37.10 -10.35
CA GLY A 129 -3.05 -37.68 -9.01
C GLY A 129 -3.47 -36.70 -7.91
N TRP A 130 -3.61 -35.40 -8.21
CA TRP A 130 -4.23 -34.46 -7.29
C TRP A 130 -5.74 -34.60 -7.27
N GLY A 131 -6.34 -34.45 -6.09
CA GLY A 131 -7.81 -34.35 -5.93
C GLY A 131 -8.34 -33.05 -6.57
N THR A 132 -9.65 -33.02 -6.78
CA THR A 132 -10.33 -31.81 -7.26
C THR A 132 -11.56 -31.52 -6.43
N GLY A 133 -11.86 -30.24 -6.18
CA GLY A 133 -12.99 -29.84 -5.37
C GLY A 133 -13.39 -28.38 -5.47
N GLN A 134 -14.47 -28.06 -4.79
CA GLN A 134 -14.97 -26.71 -4.58
C GLN A 134 -14.45 -26.20 -3.23
N ALA A 135 -13.97 -24.96 -3.17
CA ALA A 135 -13.73 -24.28 -1.90
C ALA A 135 -15.08 -23.95 -1.19
N MET A 136 -15.15 -23.88 0.11
CA MET A 136 -14.15 -24.11 1.17
C MET A 136 -13.63 -25.55 1.18
N LEU A 137 -12.32 -25.73 1.03
CA LEU A 137 -11.67 -27.04 1.15
C LEU A 137 -11.13 -27.22 2.56
N GLY A 138 -11.34 -28.39 3.15
CA GLY A 138 -10.86 -28.63 4.50
C GLY A 138 -11.57 -29.76 5.23
N TYR A 139 -11.52 -29.69 6.56
CA TYR A 139 -12.29 -30.55 7.46
C TYR A 139 -12.59 -29.81 8.76
N GLY A 140 -13.59 -30.31 9.49
CA GLY A 140 -14.04 -29.71 10.73
C GLY A 140 -14.88 -28.46 10.50
N ARG A 141 -14.64 -27.40 11.29
CA ARG A 141 -15.40 -26.16 11.24
C ARG A 141 -14.45 -24.96 11.20
N VAL A 142 -14.58 -24.10 10.19
CA VAL A 142 -13.74 -22.93 10.01
C VAL A 142 -14.61 -21.67 9.96
N GLY A 143 -14.53 -20.81 10.99
CA GLY A 143 -15.23 -19.54 11.04
C GLY A 143 -16.74 -19.56 10.76
N GLY A 144 -17.42 -20.67 11.11
CA GLY A 144 -18.83 -20.83 10.78
C GLY A 144 -19.15 -21.18 9.32
N ILE A 145 -18.14 -21.25 8.45
CA ILE A 145 -18.28 -21.56 7.02
C ILE A 145 -18.35 -23.09 6.84
N SER A 146 -19.24 -23.51 5.97
CA SER A 146 -19.41 -24.95 5.67
C SER A 146 -18.33 -25.44 4.70
N ILE A 147 -17.64 -26.53 5.07
CA ILE A 147 -16.74 -27.24 4.16
C ILE A 147 -17.53 -27.78 2.98
N LYS A 148 -17.10 -27.49 1.76
CA LYS A 148 -17.68 -28.00 0.50
C LYS A 148 -16.96 -29.24 0.03
N THR A 149 -15.63 -29.29 0.19
CA THR A 149 -14.79 -30.41 -0.17
C THR A 149 -13.97 -30.86 1.03
N THR A 150 -14.17 -32.05 1.50
CA THR A 150 -13.35 -32.65 2.57
C THR A 150 -12.00 -33.08 2.00
N VAL A 151 -10.91 -32.64 2.64
CA VAL A 151 -9.52 -32.97 2.29
C VAL A 151 -8.80 -33.58 3.49
N GLY A 152 -7.75 -34.35 3.26
CA GLY A 152 -6.94 -34.98 4.28
C GLY A 152 -7.51 -36.28 4.84
N PRO A 153 -6.74 -36.98 5.71
CA PRO A 153 -7.20 -38.24 6.31
C PRO A 153 -8.37 -37.97 7.27
N ALA A 154 -9.35 -38.87 7.22
CA ALA A 154 -10.57 -38.79 8.04
C ALA A 154 -10.27 -38.87 9.55
N THR A 155 -9.16 -39.49 9.92
CA THR A 155 -8.75 -39.74 11.32
C THR A 155 -7.35 -39.25 11.60
N THR A 156 -7.02 -38.99 12.86
CA THR A 156 -5.65 -38.71 13.31
C THR A 156 -4.74 -39.95 13.23
N PRO A 157 -3.45 -39.82 12.95
CA PRO A 157 -2.75 -38.54 12.71
C PRO A 157 -3.09 -37.96 11.32
N ARG A 158 -3.28 -36.62 11.27
CA ARG A 158 -3.55 -35.87 10.05
C ARG A 158 -2.24 -35.29 9.47
N ASN A 159 -2.26 -34.95 8.21
CA ASN A 159 -1.11 -34.30 7.56
C ASN A 159 -0.84 -32.92 8.16
N ILE A 160 0.42 -32.62 8.41
CA ILE A 160 0.82 -31.26 8.85
C ILE A 160 0.59 -30.27 7.71
N THR A 161 0.94 -30.65 6.47
CA THR A 161 0.79 -29.80 5.31
C THR A 161 -0.14 -30.39 4.29
N THR A 162 -1.03 -29.57 3.75
CA THR A 162 -1.88 -29.84 2.59
C THR A 162 -1.60 -28.77 1.53
N TYR A 163 -1.45 -29.22 0.28
CA TYR A 163 -1.13 -28.36 -0.86
C TYR A 163 -2.38 -28.14 -1.72
N PHE A 164 -2.52 -26.89 -2.22
CA PHE A 164 -3.65 -26.49 -3.04
C PHE A 164 -3.16 -25.68 -4.24
N ARG A 165 -3.84 -25.82 -5.36
CA ARG A 165 -3.58 -25.06 -6.58
C ARG A 165 -4.88 -24.64 -7.24
N LYS A 166 -4.88 -23.46 -7.85
CA LYS A 166 -6.00 -22.96 -8.65
C LYS A 166 -5.50 -22.11 -9.81
N GLU A 167 -5.89 -22.50 -11.01
CA GLU A 167 -5.70 -21.66 -12.19
C GLU A 167 -6.81 -20.64 -12.29
N PHE A 168 -6.46 -19.43 -12.75
CA PHE A 168 -7.39 -18.39 -13.12
C PHE A 168 -6.88 -17.65 -14.36
N ASN A 169 -7.80 -17.07 -15.14
CA ASN A 169 -7.47 -16.40 -16.38
C ASN A 169 -7.54 -14.87 -16.21
N VAL A 170 -6.59 -14.18 -16.80
CA VAL A 170 -6.52 -12.72 -16.81
C VAL A 170 -6.48 -12.21 -18.24
N THR A 171 -7.25 -11.17 -18.51
CA THR A 171 -7.21 -10.43 -19.77
C THR A 171 -6.83 -9.00 -19.48
N GLY A 172 -5.89 -8.46 -20.23
CA GLY A 172 -5.35 -7.11 -20.01
C GLY A 172 -4.50 -7.05 -18.74
N ALA A 173 -3.59 -8.02 -18.53
CA ALA A 173 -2.76 -8.09 -17.32
C ALA A 173 -1.99 -6.80 -17.03
N SER A 174 -1.59 -6.06 -18.08
CA SER A 174 -0.91 -4.77 -17.95
C SER A 174 -1.79 -3.62 -17.44
N ASP A 175 -3.12 -3.81 -17.44
CA ASP A 175 -4.05 -2.79 -16.97
C ASP A 175 -4.16 -2.74 -15.44
N TYR A 176 -3.64 -3.77 -14.76
CA TYR A 176 -3.73 -3.89 -13.31
C TYR A 176 -2.44 -3.45 -12.65
N THR A 177 -2.57 -2.66 -11.59
CA THR A 177 -1.44 -2.18 -10.78
C THR A 177 -1.33 -2.90 -9.45
N GLU A 178 -2.40 -3.58 -9.03
CA GLU A 178 -2.47 -4.24 -7.74
C GLU A 178 -3.40 -5.45 -7.79
N LEU A 179 -3.13 -6.45 -6.95
CA LEU A 179 -4.05 -7.54 -6.64
C LEU A 179 -4.44 -7.47 -5.16
N VAL A 180 -5.71 -7.67 -4.89
CA VAL A 180 -6.26 -7.80 -3.54
C VAL A 180 -6.65 -9.25 -3.33
N PHE A 181 -6.14 -9.84 -2.24
CA PHE A 181 -6.42 -11.22 -1.84
C PHE A 181 -7.21 -11.24 -0.54
N ASP A 182 -8.30 -12.00 -0.53
CA ASP A 182 -9.03 -12.33 0.69
C ASP A 182 -8.81 -13.80 0.98
N LEU A 183 -8.01 -14.13 2.00
CA LEU A 183 -7.63 -15.49 2.36
C LEU A 183 -8.38 -15.96 3.58
N ILE A 184 -9.06 -17.09 3.47
CA ILE A 184 -9.58 -17.88 4.59
C ILE A 184 -8.67 -19.07 4.78
N ARG A 185 -8.13 -19.26 5.97
CA ARG A 185 -7.20 -20.34 6.26
C ARG A 185 -7.29 -20.83 7.72
N ASP A 186 -6.91 -22.07 7.95
CA ASP A 186 -6.74 -22.71 9.25
C ASP A 186 -5.66 -23.81 9.15
N ASP A 187 -4.49 -23.79 9.92
CA ASP A 187 -4.03 -22.80 10.88
C ASP A 187 -3.10 -21.75 10.25
N GLY A 188 -2.06 -22.14 9.54
CA GLY A 188 -1.07 -21.29 8.85
C GLY A 188 -1.08 -21.52 7.34
N ALA A 189 -0.69 -20.53 6.55
CA ALA A 189 -0.62 -20.67 5.11
C ALA A 189 0.51 -19.85 4.48
N ILE A 190 1.02 -20.34 3.35
CA ILE A 190 1.84 -19.57 2.41
C ILE A 190 1.12 -19.56 1.07
N VAL A 191 1.00 -18.37 0.50
CA VAL A 191 0.36 -18.15 -0.80
C VAL A 191 1.40 -17.75 -1.83
N TYR A 192 1.33 -18.38 -2.98
CA TYR A 192 2.21 -18.13 -4.12
C TYR A 192 1.39 -17.72 -5.34
N LEU A 193 1.84 -16.71 -6.05
CA LEU A 193 1.35 -16.32 -7.38
C LEU A 193 2.43 -16.66 -8.41
N ASN A 194 2.09 -17.50 -9.40
CA ASN A 194 3.01 -17.92 -10.46
C ASN A 194 4.37 -18.40 -9.93
N GLY A 195 4.39 -19.03 -8.73
CA GLY A 195 5.57 -19.55 -8.05
C GLY A 195 6.27 -18.60 -7.09
N ARG A 196 5.95 -17.31 -7.12
CA ARG A 196 6.49 -16.32 -6.19
C ARG A 196 5.65 -16.29 -4.90
N GLU A 197 6.30 -16.38 -3.73
CA GLU A 197 5.63 -16.16 -2.45
C GLU A 197 5.12 -14.71 -2.36
N ILE A 198 3.83 -14.56 -2.10
CA ILE A 198 3.17 -13.25 -2.00
C ILE A 198 2.58 -12.98 -0.62
N ASP A 199 2.28 -14.01 0.14
CA ASP A 199 1.85 -13.89 1.54
C ASP A 199 2.26 -15.11 2.36
N ARG A 200 2.58 -14.84 3.62
CA ARG A 200 2.86 -15.86 4.63
C ARG A 200 2.12 -15.51 5.92
N SER A 201 1.31 -16.40 6.40
CA SER A 201 0.42 -16.17 7.53
C SER A 201 0.56 -17.28 8.56
N ASN A 202 0.81 -16.90 9.82
CA ASN A 202 0.92 -17.80 10.98
C ASN A 202 2.01 -18.89 10.83
N LEU A 203 3.11 -18.57 10.13
CA LEU A 203 4.29 -19.41 9.95
C LEU A 203 5.55 -18.59 10.19
N THR A 204 6.62 -19.25 10.67
CA THR A 204 7.93 -18.60 10.86
C THR A 204 8.53 -18.20 9.51
N GLY A 205 9.39 -17.17 9.52
CA GLY A 205 10.22 -16.80 8.37
C GLY A 205 11.23 -17.92 8.02
N GLY A 206 11.78 -17.82 6.81
CA GLY A 206 12.78 -18.77 6.30
C GLY A 206 12.18 -19.96 5.58
N VAL A 207 12.97 -21.05 5.49
CA VAL A 207 12.58 -22.27 4.76
C VAL A 207 11.49 -23.01 5.55
N VAL A 208 10.36 -23.25 4.89
CA VAL A 208 9.27 -24.08 5.41
C VAL A 208 9.32 -25.43 4.71
N THR A 209 9.12 -26.49 5.48
CA THR A 209 9.08 -27.87 4.99
C THR A 209 7.72 -28.49 5.26
N PHE A 210 7.44 -29.64 4.66
CA PHE A 210 6.21 -30.38 4.90
C PHE A 210 5.89 -30.62 6.39
N SER A 211 6.89 -30.74 7.24
CA SER A 211 6.73 -30.96 8.68
C SER A 211 6.74 -29.68 9.52
N SER A 212 6.87 -28.52 8.90
CA SER A 212 6.81 -27.23 9.62
C SER A 212 5.42 -27.00 10.16
N LEU A 213 5.33 -26.69 11.46
CA LEU A 213 4.06 -26.44 12.12
C LEU A 213 3.66 -24.96 11.98
N ALA A 214 2.40 -24.67 12.00
CA ALA A 214 1.90 -23.32 12.22
C ALA A 214 2.30 -22.82 13.63
N ASN A 215 2.50 -21.51 13.77
CA ASN A 215 2.98 -20.91 15.03
C ASN A 215 1.95 -21.01 16.17
N SER A 216 0.67 -20.98 15.84
CA SER A 216 -0.45 -21.06 16.79
C SER A 216 -1.69 -21.61 16.09
N ALA A 217 -2.64 -22.15 16.87
CA ALA A 217 -3.96 -22.45 16.33
C ALA A 217 -4.65 -21.15 15.90
N SER A 218 -5.33 -21.18 14.76
CA SER A 218 -6.17 -20.06 14.34
C SER A 218 -7.41 -19.97 15.23
N PRO A 219 -7.83 -18.76 15.65
CA PRO A 219 -9.14 -18.58 16.25
C PRO A 219 -10.24 -19.04 15.27
N GLU A 220 -11.29 -19.69 15.77
CA GLU A 220 -12.41 -20.20 14.94
C GLU A 220 -13.15 -19.10 14.16
N ASP A 221 -12.96 -17.84 14.55
CA ASP A 221 -13.57 -16.63 14.01
C ASP A 221 -12.60 -15.76 13.16
N GLU A 222 -11.35 -16.17 12.95
CA GLU A 222 -10.43 -15.51 12.01
C GLU A 222 -10.78 -15.87 10.56
N ILE A 223 -11.83 -15.23 10.03
CA ILE A 223 -12.49 -15.69 8.79
C ILE A 223 -11.79 -15.16 7.56
N VAL A 224 -11.37 -13.90 7.49
CA VAL A 224 -10.82 -13.31 6.27
C VAL A 224 -9.60 -12.46 6.56
N ARG A 225 -8.54 -12.74 5.84
CA ARG A 225 -7.34 -11.93 5.81
C ARG A 225 -7.21 -11.21 4.47
N LEU A 226 -7.38 -9.91 4.48
CA LEU A 226 -7.11 -9.07 3.33
C LEU A 226 -5.60 -8.86 3.16
N LYS A 227 -5.11 -9.01 1.93
CA LYS A 227 -3.75 -8.67 1.53
C LYS A 227 -3.77 -7.96 0.19
N SER A 228 -3.01 -6.87 0.11
CA SER A 228 -2.71 -6.17 -1.14
C SER A 228 -1.32 -6.51 -1.64
N LEU A 229 -1.20 -6.71 -2.94
CA LEU A 229 0.07 -6.90 -3.63
C LEU A 229 0.19 -5.87 -4.76
N ILE A 230 1.11 -4.93 -4.62
CA ILE A 230 1.49 -4.04 -5.72
C ILE A 230 2.23 -4.88 -6.75
N LEU A 231 1.76 -4.82 -7.99
CA LEU A 231 2.30 -5.61 -9.08
C LEU A 231 3.58 -4.99 -9.65
N SER A 232 4.59 -5.84 -9.81
CA SER A 232 5.75 -5.56 -10.65
C SER A 232 5.57 -6.20 -12.01
N GLN A 233 6.34 -5.74 -12.99
CA GLN A 233 6.29 -6.32 -14.33
C GLN A 233 6.56 -7.83 -14.30
N GLY A 234 5.62 -8.62 -14.84
CA GLY A 234 5.69 -10.07 -14.89
C GLY A 234 5.12 -10.82 -13.69
N ASP A 235 4.64 -10.13 -12.66
CA ASP A 235 3.95 -10.78 -11.53
C ASP A 235 2.62 -11.38 -11.97
N LEU A 236 1.86 -10.66 -12.80
CA LEU A 236 0.59 -11.10 -13.39
C LEU A 236 0.79 -11.33 -14.88
N LEU A 237 0.39 -12.49 -15.37
CA LEU A 237 0.55 -12.89 -16.77
C LEU A 237 -0.74 -12.70 -17.55
N GLU A 238 -0.62 -12.35 -18.81
CA GLU A 238 -1.74 -12.44 -19.76
C GLU A 238 -2.14 -13.89 -19.95
N GLY A 239 -3.42 -14.21 -19.86
CA GLY A 239 -3.93 -15.56 -19.93
C GLY A 239 -3.89 -16.26 -18.57
N ILE A 240 -3.39 -17.50 -18.53
CA ILE A 240 -3.44 -18.38 -17.36
C ILE A 240 -2.41 -17.96 -16.30
N ASN A 241 -2.89 -17.81 -15.08
CA ASN A 241 -2.10 -17.61 -13.86
C ASN A 241 -2.43 -18.72 -12.86
N VAL A 242 -1.52 -18.96 -11.91
CA VAL A 242 -1.71 -19.96 -10.85
C VAL A 242 -1.54 -19.35 -9.48
N ILE A 243 -2.53 -19.55 -8.63
CA ILE A 243 -2.38 -19.47 -7.18
C ILE A 243 -2.05 -20.87 -6.66
N ALA A 244 -0.96 -20.98 -5.90
CA ALA A 244 -0.61 -22.16 -5.13
C ALA A 244 -0.59 -21.81 -3.64
N VAL A 245 -1.10 -22.70 -2.80
CA VAL A 245 -1.19 -22.47 -1.35
C VAL A 245 -0.76 -23.74 -0.62
N GLU A 246 0.11 -23.61 0.37
CA GLU A 246 0.32 -24.65 1.37
C GLU A 246 -0.31 -24.22 2.70
N VAL A 247 -1.12 -25.09 3.28
CA VAL A 247 -1.74 -24.88 4.59
C VAL A 247 -1.09 -25.83 5.59
N HIS A 248 -0.64 -25.26 6.71
CA HIS A 248 0.09 -25.97 7.77
C HIS A 248 -0.71 -25.99 9.05
N GLN A 249 -0.73 -27.16 9.69
CA GLN A 249 -1.39 -27.38 10.96
C GLN A 249 -0.43 -27.12 12.15
N THR A 250 -0.97 -26.77 13.31
CA THR A 250 -0.19 -26.69 14.56
C THR A 250 0.21 -28.06 15.10
N SER A 251 -0.49 -29.11 14.68
CA SER A 251 -0.18 -30.50 15.06
C SER A 251 -0.89 -31.51 14.15
N SER A 252 -0.43 -32.76 14.15
CA SER A 252 -1.15 -33.87 13.49
C SER A 252 -2.48 -34.24 14.17
N GLY A 253 -2.80 -33.63 15.30
CA GLY A 253 -4.06 -33.78 16.01
C GLY A 253 -5.08 -32.66 15.75
N SER A 254 -4.75 -31.68 14.90
CA SER A 254 -5.64 -30.54 14.63
C SER A 254 -7.03 -30.98 14.18
N SER A 255 -8.06 -30.39 14.76
CA SER A 255 -9.46 -30.71 14.49
C SER A 255 -10.04 -30.02 13.27
N TYR A 256 -9.35 -28.98 12.79
CA TYR A 256 -9.81 -28.12 11.70
C TYR A 256 -8.72 -27.93 10.65
N LEU A 257 -9.11 -27.77 9.40
CA LEU A 257 -8.32 -27.30 8.28
C LEU A 257 -9.26 -26.56 7.36
N GLY A 258 -8.86 -25.41 6.85
CA GLY A 258 -9.65 -24.65 5.90
C GLY A 258 -8.83 -23.86 4.92
N LEU A 259 -9.31 -23.83 3.67
CA LEU A 259 -8.80 -22.93 2.64
C LEU A 259 -9.93 -22.43 1.75
N ASP A 260 -10.04 -21.14 1.62
CA ASP A 260 -10.68 -20.46 0.50
C ASP A 260 -9.93 -19.16 0.18
N LEU A 261 -10.02 -18.70 -1.05
CA LEU A 261 -9.28 -17.52 -1.50
C LEU A 261 -10.03 -16.81 -2.61
N ARG A 262 -10.18 -15.48 -2.45
CA ARG A 262 -10.65 -14.58 -3.49
C ARG A 262 -9.50 -13.73 -4.00
N VAL A 263 -9.43 -13.52 -5.32
CA VAL A 263 -8.42 -12.68 -5.99
C VAL A 263 -9.14 -11.66 -6.87
N ARG A 264 -8.85 -10.38 -6.63
CA ARG A 264 -9.41 -9.26 -7.37
C ARG A 264 -8.30 -8.38 -7.92
N GLY A 265 -8.43 -7.93 -9.18
CA GLY A 265 -7.51 -6.97 -9.78
C GLY A 265 -7.93 -5.53 -9.49
N VAL A 266 -6.96 -4.65 -9.31
CA VAL A 266 -7.17 -3.21 -9.20
C VAL A 266 -6.60 -2.54 -10.43
N LYS A 267 -7.44 -1.80 -11.16
CA LYS A 267 -7.03 -0.96 -12.28
C LYS A 267 -6.88 0.48 -11.81
N PRO A 268 -5.85 1.21 -12.26
CA PRO A 268 -5.82 2.65 -12.05
C PRO A 268 -7.08 3.25 -12.69
N ASN A 269 -7.69 4.21 -12.01
CA ASN A 269 -8.74 5.00 -12.62
C ASN A 269 -8.08 6.12 -13.46
N PRO A 270 -8.06 6.05 -14.80
CA PRO A 270 -7.29 6.97 -15.63
C PRO A 270 -7.82 8.42 -15.63
N GLY A 271 -8.87 8.72 -14.88
CA GLY A 271 -9.51 10.03 -14.91
C GLY A 271 -9.52 10.84 -13.62
N ALA A 272 -8.99 10.34 -12.50
CA ALA A 272 -9.24 10.99 -11.22
C ALA A 272 -8.19 10.73 -10.13
N SER A 273 -6.99 10.32 -10.46
CA SER A 273 -5.98 9.86 -9.47
C SER A 273 -4.81 10.82 -9.31
N GLU A 274 -4.90 12.04 -9.82
CA GLU A 274 -3.80 13.00 -9.74
C GLU A 274 -4.22 14.26 -9.00
N VAL A 275 -3.34 14.73 -8.13
CA VAL A 275 -3.43 16.04 -7.49
C VAL A 275 -2.31 16.89 -8.07
N THR A 276 -2.69 17.93 -8.80
CA THR A 276 -1.71 18.91 -9.30
C THR A 276 -1.26 19.80 -8.15
N LEU A 277 0.03 19.74 -7.81
CA LEU A 277 0.64 20.52 -6.77
C LEU A 277 1.13 21.86 -7.35
N THR A 278 0.43 22.94 -7.01
CA THR A 278 0.74 24.29 -7.48
C THR A 278 1.42 25.17 -6.44
N GLN A 279 1.42 24.75 -5.16
CA GLN A 279 1.96 25.48 -4.03
C GLN A 279 2.65 24.54 -3.04
N THR A 280 3.69 25.04 -2.40
CA THR A 280 4.33 24.38 -1.26
C THR A 280 3.32 24.17 -0.13
N GLY A 281 3.26 22.97 0.42
CA GLY A 281 2.32 22.66 1.49
C GLY A 281 2.28 21.19 1.84
N SER A 282 1.40 20.85 2.79
CA SER A 282 1.16 19.47 3.24
C SER A 282 -0.06 18.91 2.53
N LEU A 283 0.13 17.82 1.77
CA LEU A 283 -0.97 17.05 1.22
C LEU A 283 -1.38 15.98 2.22
N LYS A 284 -2.66 15.97 2.55
CA LYS A 284 -3.28 14.95 3.41
C LYS A 284 -4.38 14.23 2.64
N ALA A 285 -4.42 12.91 2.74
CA ALA A 285 -5.45 12.12 2.06
C ALA A 285 -5.91 10.92 2.91
N ARG A 286 -7.18 10.57 2.73
CA ARG A 286 -7.82 9.38 3.29
C ARG A 286 -8.71 8.71 2.27
N SER A 287 -8.79 7.39 2.30
CA SER A 287 -9.83 6.64 1.59
C SER A 287 -11.10 6.58 2.44
N PHE A 288 -12.26 6.57 1.76
CA PHE A 288 -13.56 6.39 2.40
C PHE A 288 -14.38 5.37 1.60
N SER A 289 -14.74 4.26 2.22
CA SER A 289 -15.51 3.18 1.63
C SER A 289 -16.45 2.55 2.66
N GLY A 290 -17.66 2.16 2.27
CA GLY A 290 -18.58 1.45 3.16
C GLY A 290 -18.97 2.16 4.46
N GLY A 291 -18.76 3.48 4.56
CA GLY A 291 -19.00 4.24 5.80
C GLY A 291 -17.79 4.34 6.70
N GLU A 292 -16.66 3.75 6.34
CA GLU A 292 -15.40 3.76 7.10
C GLU A 292 -14.34 4.63 6.45
N TRP A 293 -13.52 5.30 7.28
CA TRP A 293 -12.36 6.07 6.87
C TRP A 293 -11.06 5.27 7.08
N SER A 294 -10.16 5.34 6.13
CA SER A 294 -8.81 4.83 6.30
C SER A 294 -7.98 5.64 7.31
N ALA A 295 -6.80 5.14 7.64
CA ALA A 295 -5.76 5.97 8.25
C ALA A 295 -5.35 7.12 7.31
N LEU A 296 -4.70 8.16 7.88
CA LEU A 296 -4.23 9.33 7.14
C LEU A 296 -2.92 8.99 6.43
N THR A 297 -2.84 9.36 5.14
CA THR A 297 -1.57 9.55 4.42
C THR A 297 -1.27 11.04 4.37
N GLU A 298 -0.05 11.42 4.72
CA GLU A 298 0.40 12.80 4.79
C GLU A 298 1.81 12.93 4.25
N ALA A 299 2.08 13.96 3.44
CA ALA A 299 3.41 14.28 2.96
C ALA A 299 3.55 15.79 2.67
N ASP A 300 4.73 16.33 2.98
CA ASP A 300 5.06 17.72 2.73
C ASP A 300 5.79 17.89 1.41
N PHE A 301 5.32 18.79 0.56
CA PHE A 301 5.90 19.08 -0.74
C PHE A 301 6.38 20.53 -0.80
N ILE A 302 7.56 20.73 -1.35
CA ILE A 302 8.08 22.02 -1.74
C ILE A 302 7.92 22.12 -3.26
N VAL A 303 7.01 23.00 -3.69
CA VAL A 303 6.73 23.20 -5.12
C VAL A 303 7.62 24.31 -5.66
N GLY A 304 8.49 23.96 -6.58
CA GLY A 304 9.46 24.88 -7.17
C GLY A 304 10.88 24.65 -6.66
N ILE A 305 11.74 25.63 -6.86
CA ILE A 305 13.13 25.59 -6.39
C ILE A 305 13.22 26.39 -5.08
N PRO A 306 13.59 25.77 -3.95
CA PRO A 306 13.71 26.51 -2.69
C PRO A 306 14.77 27.60 -2.78
N ALA A 307 14.55 28.70 -2.06
CA ALA A 307 15.55 29.73 -1.87
C ALA A 307 16.79 29.18 -1.16
N SER A 308 17.95 29.54 -1.66
CA SER A 308 19.24 29.12 -1.13
C SER A 308 20.29 30.20 -1.39
N PRO A 309 21.46 30.21 -0.71
CA PRO A 309 22.54 31.15 -0.99
C PRO A 309 23.06 31.15 -2.44
N SER A 310 22.72 30.09 -3.22
CA SER A 310 23.14 29.99 -4.63
C SER A 310 22.16 30.64 -5.61
N ASN A 311 20.93 30.97 -5.19
CA ASN A 311 19.89 31.50 -6.05
C ASN A 311 19.21 32.78 -5.50
N LEU A 312 19.33 33.08 -4.20
CA LEU A 312 18.78 34.28 -3.55
C LEU A 312 19.89 35.03 -2.83
N VAL A 313 19.97 36.31 -3.09
CA VAL A 313 20.95 37.22 -2.44
C VAL A 313 20.27 38.44 -1.86
N VAL A 314 20.86 39.01 -0.82
CA VAL A 314 20.56 40.38 -0.39
C VAL A 314 21.21 41.33 -1.40
N SER A 315 20.40 42.04 -2.17
CA SER A 315 20.89 42.97 -3.20
C SER A 315 21.09 44.38 -2.67
N GLU A 316 20.31 44.78 -1.67
CA GLU A 316 20.44 46.11 -1.06
C GLU A 316 19.93 46.11 0.38
N ILE A 317 20.52 46.96 1.22
CA ILE A 317 20.09 47.21 2.60
C ILE A 317 20.07 48.73 2.86
N ASN A 318 18.91 49.23 3.23
CA ASN A 318 18.77 50.60 3.73
C ASN A 318 18.55 50.60 5.25
N TYR A 319 19.65 50.55 6.01
CA TYR A 319 19.63 50.44 7.48
C TYR A 319 19.72 51.79 8.22
N ASN A 320 20.03 52.89 7.52
CA ASN A 320 20.20 54.21 8.11
C ASN A 320 19.68 55.29 7.15
N PRO A 321 18.37 55.37 6.94
CA PRO A 321 17.78 56.35 6.04
C PRO A 321 18.00 57.78 6.52
N ALA A 322 18.06 58.77 5.59
CA ALA A 322 18.25 60.16 5.92
C ALA A 322 17.12 60.69 6.84
N GLY A 323 17.49 61.33 7.94
CA GLY A 323 16.56 61.99 8.86
C GLY A 323 16.30 61.21 10.15
N ALA A 324 17.07 60.19 10.46
CA ALA A 324 16.96 59.34 11.65
C ALA A 324 15.56 58.72 11.83
N ASP A 325 14.84 58.49 10.74
CA ASP A 325 13.55 57.85 10.69
C ASP A 325 13.73 56.35 10.38
N ASP A 326 13.75 55.57 11.42
CA ASP A 326 13.96 54.11 11.34
C ASP A 326 12.77 53.34 10.72
N THR A 327 11.61 53.99 10.52
CA THR A 327 10.47 53.41 9.82
C THR A 327 10.73 53.20 8.33
N LYS A 328 11.74 53.89 7.77
CA LYS A 328 12.15 53.80 6.36
C LYS A 328 13.25 52.76 6.11
N GLU A 329 13.57 51.92 7.09
CA GLU A 329 14.50 50.81 6.89
C GLU A 329 13.90 49.73 6.04
N TRP A 330 14.71 49.15 5.13
CA TRP A 330 14.29 48.03 4.28
C TRP A 330 15.47 47.16 3.84
N LEU A 331 15.13 45.95 3.42
CA LEU A 331 16.01 44.92 2.89
C LEU A 331 15.47 44.45 1.53
N GLU A 332 16.29 44.51 0.48
CA GLU A 332 15.96 43.97 -0.84
C GLU A 332 16.63 42.62 -1.06
N LEU A 333 15.83 41.64 -1.50
CA LEU A 333 16.30 40.36 -1.96
C LEU A 333 16.13 40.26 -3.47
N MET A 334 17.08 39.55 -4.12
CA MET A 334 17.06 39.34 -5.56
C MET A 334 17.24 37.85 -5.86
N ASN A 335 16.35 37.29 -6.69
CA ASN A 335 16.57 36.00 -7.31
C ASN A 335 17.60 36.13 -8.44
N ILE A 336 18.77 35.54 -8.24
CA ILE A 336 19.89 35.56 -9.20
C ILE A 336 19.89 34.34 -10.14
N SER A 337 18.89 33.45 -10.02
CA SER A 337 18.77 32.26 -10.89
C SER A 337 17.95 32.55 -12.16
N ALA A 338 18.00 31.61 -13.11
CA ALA A 338 17.23 31.67 -14.35
C ALA A 338 15.78 31.17 -14.22
N THR A 339 15.37 30.72 -13.04
CA THR A 339 14.03 30.13 -12.76
C THR A 339 13.41 30.79 -11.54
N ALA A 340 12.09 30.67 -11.38
CA ALA A 340 11.41 31.11 -10.16
C ALA A 340 11.88 30.26 -8.96
N ILE A 341 11.98 30.90 -7.79
CA ILE A 341 12.31 30.25 -6.52
C ILE A 341 11.17 30.41 -5.53
N ASP A 342 11.05 29.45 -4.64
CA ASP A 342 10.08 29.44 -3.55
C ASP A 342 10.71 30.06 -2.30
N LEU A 343 10.04 31.07 -1.74
CA LEU A 343 10.42 31.77 -0.51
C LEU A 343 9.58 31.31 0.70
N THR A 344 8.71 30.33 0.56
CA THR A 344 7.83 29.84 1.64
C THR A 344 8.66 29.55 2.89
N ASP A 345 8.18 30.07 4.05
CA ASP A 345 8.80 29.92 5.38
C ASP A 345 10.25 30.41 5.50
N LEU A 346 10.77 31.10 4.47
CA LEU A 346 12.08 31.73 4.57
C LEU A 346 12.04 32.82 5.63
N SER A 347 12.97 32.76 6.56
CA SER A 347 13.12 33.72 7.65
C SER A 347 14.57 34.20 7.77
N PHE A 348 14.81 35.22 8.58
CA PHE A 348 16.12 35.84 8.76
C PHE A 348 16.54 35.85 10.24
N THR A 349 17.84 35.71 10.47
CA THR A 349 18.39 35.95 11.80
C THR A 349 18.55 37.47 12.00
N GLY A 350 17.86 38.03 13.00
CA GLY A 350 17.94 39.46 13.32
C GLY A 350 16.86 40.33 12.67
N VAL A 351 16.02 39.75 11.79
CA VAL A 351 14.84 40.44 11.22
C VAL A 351 13.61 39.55 11.52
N THR A 352 12.62 40.15 12.18
CA THR A 352 11.37 39.42 12.53
C THR A 352 10.43 39.45 11.33
N TYR A 353 10.70 38.60 10.35
CA TYR A 353 9.85 38.38 9.18
C TYR A 353 9.99 36.95 8.67
N THR A 354 8.88 36.37 8.29
CA THR A 354 8.81 35.05 7.63
C THR A 354 7.90 35.17 6.42
N PHE A 355 8.34 34.70 5.27
CA PHE A 355 7.52 34.72 4.07
C PHE A 355 6.34 33.76 4.21
N PRO A 356 5.11 34.21 3.86
CA PRO A 356 3.95 33.32 3.83
C PRO A 356 4.12 32.16 2.86
N ALA A 357 3.38 31.07 3.13
CA ALA A 357 3.30 29.92 2.23
C ALA A 357 2.84 30.35 0.82
N GLY A 358 3.43 29.75 -0.22
CA GLY A 358 3.15 30.06 -1.62
C GLY A 358 3.83 31.34 -2.15
N THR A 359 4.72 31.98 -1.37
CA THR A 359 5.47 33.14 -1.85
C THR A 359 6.55 32.70 -2.84
N THR A 360 6.46 33.12 -4.09
CA THR A 360 7.47 32.85 -5.12
C THR A 360 8.13 34.13 -5.63
N LEU A 361 9.37 34.02 -6.06
CA LEU A 361 10.13 35.14 -6.67
C LEU A 361 10.64 34.69 -8.05
N SER A 362 10.10 35.30 -9.11
CA SER A 362 10.47 34.99 -10.49
C SER A 362 11.95 35.26 -10.79
N ALA A 363 12.47 34.63 -11.85
CA ALA A 363 13.85 34.81 -12.30
C ALA A 363 14.23 36.28 -12.45
N GLY A 364 15.31 36.72 -11.81
CA GLY A 364 15.82 38.10 -11.86
C GLY A 364 14.97 39.14 -11.13
N GLN A 365 13.85 38.75 -10.52
CA GLN A 365 13.00 39.69 -9.77
C GLN A 365 13.55 39.98 -8.38
N ARG A 366 13.07 41.10 -7.83
CA ARG A 366 13.40 41.55 -6.49
C ARG A 366 12.15 41.65 -5.62
N ILE A 367 12.33 41.48 -4.33
CA ILE A 367 11.29 41.67 -3.30
C ILE A 367 11.90 42.49 -2.15
N VAL A 368 11.14 43.45 -1.63
CA VAL A 368 11.57 44.31 -0.56
C VAL A 368 10.80 43.98 0.71
N ILE A 369 11.54 43.81 1.79
CA ILE A 369 11.00 43.69 3.15
C ILE A 369 11.21 45.03 3.84
N VAL A 370 10.12 45.68 4.23
CA VAL A 370 10.13 46.98 4.86
C VAL A 370 9.81 46.88 6.36
N LYS A 371 10.40 47.74 7.17
CA LYS A 371 10.13 47.79 8.61
C LYS A 371 8.72 48.32 8.89
N ASP A 372 8.27 49.30 8.13
CA ASP A 372 6.94 49.86 8.20
C ASP A 372 6.41 50.15 6.80
N GLN A 373 5.28 49.51 6.46
CA GLN A 373 4.67 49.62 5.14
C GLN A 373 4.08 51.01 4.87
N VAL A 374 3.71 51.78 5.92
CA VAL A 374 3.17 53.14 5.80
C VAL A 374 4.27 54.17 5.67
N GLY A 375 5.43 53.91 6.28
CA GLY A 375 6.61 54.77 6.21
C GLY A 375 7.46 54.64 4.95
N PHE A 376 7.32 53.47 4.26
CA PHE A 376 8.01 53.20 2.99
C PHE A 376 7.29 53.84 1.80
#